data_e4951343b998e71fac3bc3d7848d28eb
#
_entry.id   e4951343b998e71fac3bc3d7848d28eb
#
_cell.length_a   1.000
_cell.length_b   1.000
_cell.length_c   1.000
_cell.angle_alpha   90.00
_cell.angle_beta   90.00
_cell.angle_gamma   90.00
#
_symmetry.space_group_name_H-M   'P 1'
#
loop_
_entity.id
_entity.type
_entity.pdbx_description
1 polymer ?
#
loop_
_entity_poly.entity_id
_entity_poly.type
_entity_poly.pdbx_seq_one_letter_code
_entity_poly.pdbx_strand_id
1 'polypeptide(L)'
;MNVKKVVLAYSGGLDTSVILRWLKEQYGCEVIAFCADLGQGEDLEAIKRKALKTGASKVVIGDLREEFVKNYVFPMLRANAVYEGSYLLGTSIARPLIAKGQIDVAGKEKADAVSHGATGKGNDQVRFELTYYALKPGIQVIAPWRLWDLNARSTLIEYARKHGIAVPVTKAKPYSTDRNLFHISYEGGILEDPWKEPPADMFVWCRPLEKAPNRPEYIEIEYLKGDPIAVNGRKMSPAKLLASLNAIGAKHGIGRVDIVENRYVGMKSRGVYETPGGTILHAAHRGVESITMDREVLRLRDSLIPRFAEMIYYGYWFAPERKVLQKAIDASQANVSGHVRLKLYKGNVMVVGRRSDFSLYDPNVATFEADQVYRQADADGFIRLNALRLRLQQQRTAKQR
;
A
#
# COMPACT_ATOMS: atom_id res chain seq x y z
N MET A 1 5.03 36.31 -2.09
CA MET A 1 6.04 35.38 -1.54
C MET A 1 7.16 35.25 -2.54
N ASN A 2 8.42 35.45 -2.13
CA ASN A 2 9.56 35.41 -3.06
C ASN A 2 10.10 33.95 -3.11
N VAL A 3 9.51 33.11 -3.95
CA VAL A 3 9.95 31.73 -4.18
C VAL A 3 10.89 31.73 -5.38
N LYS A 4 12.15 31.34 -5.18
CA LYS A 4 13.16 31.30 -6.24
C LYS A 4 13.33 29.90 -6.84
N LYS A 5 13.09 28.87 -6.06
CA LYS A 5 13.32 27.48 -6.48
C LYS A 5 12.28 26.53 -5.86
N VAL A 6 11.63 25.72 -6.69
CA VAL A 6 10.60 24.75 -6.31
C VAL A 6 11.01 23.34 -6.76
N VAL A 7 10.85 22.34 -5.88
CA VAL A 7 10.90 20.93 -6.30
C VAL A 7 9.47 20.42 -6.50
N LEU A 8 9.16 19.99 -7.71
CA LEU A 8 7.86 19.46 -8.10
C LEU A 8 7.89 17.93 -8.13
N ALA A 9 6.97 17.25 -7.44
CA ALA A 9 6.70 15.83 -7.66
C ALA A 9 6.11 15.68 -9.08
N TYR A 10 6.88 15.09 -9.98
CA TYR A 10 6.58 15.08 -11.42
C TYR A 10 6.39 13.66 -11.92
N SER A 11 5.20 13.37 -12.44
CA SER A 11 4.86 12.06 -13.02
C SER A 11 4.95 12.00 -14.56
N GLY A 12 5.18 13.13 -15.21
CA GLY A 12 5.11 13.20 -16.69
C GLY A 12 3.69 13.25 -17.26
N GLY A 13 2.66 13.15 -16.42
CA GLY A 13 1.25 13.29 -16.81
C GLY A 13 0.87 14.71 -17.22
N LEU A 14 -0.37 14.89 -17.66
CA LEU A 14 -0.91 16.19 -18.06
C LEU A 14 -0.81 17.20 -16.91
N ASP A 15 -1.36 16.84 -15.76
CA ASP A 15 -1.49 17.73 -14.59
C ASP A 15 -0.13 18.25 -14.13
N THR A 16 0.84 17.36 -13.91
CA THR A 16 2.16 17.76 -13.44
C THR A 16 2.95 18.54 -14.48
N SER A 17 2.70 18.31 -15.77
CA SER A 17 3.31 19.09 -16.86
C SER A 17 2.73 20.51 -16.94
N VAL A 18 1.42 20.67 -16.75
CA VAL A 18 0.78 21.99 -16.65
C VAL A 18 1.27 22.71 -15.39
N ILE A 19 1.33 22.04 -14.24
CA ILE A 19 1.84 22.59 -12.97
C ILE A 19 3.26 23.11 -13.14
N LEU A 20 4.14 22.35 -13.78
CA LEU A 20 5.52 22.77 -14.02
C LEU A 20 5.57 24.12 -14.74
N ARG A 21 4.81 24.27 -15.81
CA ARG A 21 4.75 25.51 -16.60
C ARG A 21 4.13 26.64 -15.80
N TRP A 22 3.00 26.38 -15.12
CA TRP A 22 2.28 27.34 -14.29
C TRP A 22 3.16 27.90 -13.14
N LEU A 23 3.93 27.04 -12.45
CA LEU A 23 4.84 27.48 -11.40
C LEU A 23 5.88 28.48 -11.91
N LYS A 24 6.42 28.25 -13.09
CA LYS A 24 7.39 29.19 -13.72
C LYS A 24 6.74 30.53 -14.05
N GLU A 25 5.54 30.53 -14.56
CA GLU A 25 4.83 31.76 -14.94
C GLU A 25 4.36 32.54 -13.73
N GLN A 26 3.82 31.84 -12.74
CA GLN A 26 3.23 32.46 -11.55
C GLN A 26 4.26 33.02 -10.57
N TYR A 27 5.39 32.32 -10.43
CA TYR A 27 6.43 32.68 -9.42
C TYR A 27 7.74 33.16 -10.05
N GLY A 28 7.93 33.03 -11.34
CA GLY A 28 9.22 33.36 -11.98
C GLY A 28 10.38 32.51 -11.50
N CYS A 29 10.12 31.31 -10.96
CA CYS A 29 11.07 30.48 -10.22
C CYS A 29 11.72 29.39 -11.08
N GLU A 30 12.85 28.86 -10.59
CA GLU A 30 13.39 27.59 -11.09
C GLU A 30 12.51 26.43 -10.61
N VAL A 31 12.18 25.52 -11.53
CA VAL A 31 11.45 24.29 -11.18
C VAL A 31 12.31 23.06 -11.43
N ILE A 32 12.58 22.32 -10.33
CA ILE A 32 13.24 21.02 -10.38
C ILE A 32 12.16 19.95 -10.40
N ALA A 33 12.12 19.16 -11.48
CA ALA A 33 11.20 18.01 -11.56
C ALA A 33 11.83 16.81 -10.86
N PHE A 34 11.16 16.29 -9.83
CA PHE A 34 11.54 15.06 -9.13
C PHE A 34 10.64 13.91 -9.59
N CYS A 35 11.24 12.90 -10.21
CA CYS A 35 10.57 11.68 -10.68
C CYS A 35 11.01 10.52 -9.79
N ALA A 36 10.08 9.94 -9.02
CA ALA A 36 10.34 8.76 -8.22
C ALA A 36 10.07 7.47 -9.04
N ASP A 37 11.06 6.60 -9.13
CA ASP A 37 10.87 5.23 -9.64
C ASP A 37 10.49 4.31 -8.47
N LEU A 38 9.23 3.91 -8.46
CA LEU A 38 8.67 2.91 -7.54
C LEU A 38 8.30 1.61 -8.27
N GLY A 39 8.83 1.39 -9.48
CA GLY A 39 8.54 0.23 -10.31
C GLY A 39 7.24 0.33 -11.09
N GLN A 40 6.82 1.54 -11.47
CA GLN A 40 5.63 1.78 -12.28
C GLN A 40 5.80 1.34 -13.75
N GLY A 41 7.04 1.08 -14.20
CA GLY A 41 7.33 0.55 -15.53
C GLY A 41 7.18 1.58 -16.65
N GLU A 42 7.35 2.86 -16.35
CA GLU A 42 7.33 3.96 -17.31
C GLU A 42 8.72 4.23 -17.91
N ASP A 43 8.78 4.82 -19.11
CA ASP A 43 10.03 5.32 -19.71
C ASP A 43 10.47 6.62 -19.02
N LEU A 44 11.29 6.49 -17.99
CA LEU A 44 11.78 7.61 -17.17
C LEU A 44 12.64 8.59 -17.99
N GLU A 45 13.35 8.14 -19.02
CA GLU A 45 14.10 9.02 -19.90
C GLU A 45 13.17 9.84 -20.81
N ALA A 46 12.05 9.27 -21.27
CA ALA A 46 11.03 10.04 -21.98
C ALA A 46 10.37 11.08 -21.05
N ILE A 47 10.08 10.71 -19.80
CA ILE A 47 9.55 11.64 -18.78
C ILE A 47 10.54 12.79 -18.52
N LYS A 48 11.82 12.49 -18.40
CA LYS A 48 12.89 13.49 -18.22
C LYS A 48 12.98 14.45 -19.41
N ARG A 49 13.01 13.93 -20.64
CA ARG A 49 13.01 14.76 -21.84
C ARG A 49 11.78 15.68 -21.89
N LYS A 50 10.61 15.15 -21.55
CA LYS A 50 9.36 15.92 -21.49
C LYS A 50 9.43 17.04 -20.45
N ALA A 51 9.91 16.75 -19.24
CA ALA A 51 10.05 17.75 -18.18
C ALA A 51 10.98 18.91 -18.60
N LEU A 52 12.14 18.60 -19.17
CA LEU A 52 13.07 19.62 -19.69
C LEU A 52 12.45 20.45 -20.80
N LYS A 53 11.76 19.81 -21.77
CA LYS A 53 11.06 20.51 -22.86
C LYS A 53 9.92 21.41 -22.33
N THR A 54 9.26 21.00 -21.23
CA THR A 54 8.19 21.79 -20.60
C THR A 54 8.76 22.96 -19.78
N GLY A 55 10.08 22.98 -19.52
CA GLY A 55 10.78 24.09 -18.92
C GLY A 55 11.34 23.80 -17.54
N ALA A 56 11.47 22.55 -17.10
CA ALA A 56 12.20 22.23 -15.87
C ALA A 56 13.66 22.71 -15.98
N SER A 57 14.16 23.34 -14.94
CA SER A 57 15.57 23.76 -14.83
C SER A 57 16.49 22.56 -14.62
N LYS A 58 15.99 21.54 -13.94
CA LYS A 58 16.66 20.28 -13.63
C LYS A 58 15.65 19.15 -13.47
N VAL A 59 16.06 17.93 -13.81
CA VAL A 59 15.28 16.72 -13.52
C VAL A 59 16.11 15.77 -12.67
N VAL A 60 15.53 15.29 -11.59
CA VAL A 60 16.14 14.30 -10.69
C VAL A 60 15.27 13.06 -10.72
N ILE A 61 15.85 11.92 -11.12
CA ILE A 61 15.20 10.61 -11.05
C ILE A 61 15.74 9.89 -9.81
N GLY A 62 14.86 9.46 -8.93
CA GLY A 62 15.18 8.66 -7.75
C GLY A 62 14.73 7.22 -7.92
N ASP A 63 15.66 6.27 -7.99
CA ASP A 63 15.32 4.84 -7.88
C ASP A 63 15.04 4.51 -6.41
N LEU A 64 13.77 4.36 -6.09
CA LEU A 64 13.28 4.11 -4.73
C LEU A 64 12.69 2.70 -4.56
N ARG A 65 12.84 1.82 -5.55
CA ARG A 65 12.19 0.49 -5.56
C ARG A 65 12.57 -0.36 -4.36
N GLU A 66 13.86 -0.48 -4.05
CA GLU A 66 14.32 -1.27 -2.90
C GLU A 66 13.92 -0.63 -1.57
N GLU A 67 14.06 0.69 -1.43
CA GLU A 67 13.63 1.42 -0.23
C GLU A 67 12.12 1.27 -0.03
N PHE A 68 11.34 1.36 -1.09
CA PHE A 68 9.89 1.22 -1.06
C PHE A 68 9.47 -0.13 -0.47
N VAL A 69 10.02 -1.23 -0.98
CA VAL A 69 9.62 -2.55 -0.50
C VAL A 69 10.17 -2.82 0.90
N LYS A 70 11.46 -2.58 1.12
CA LYS A 70 12.12 -2.90 2.39
C LYS A 70 11.64 -2.05 3.56
N ASN A 71 11.49 -0.73 3.36
CA ASN A 71 11.29 0.21 4.46
C ASN A 71 9.83 0.70 4.59
N TYR A 72 8.96 0.37 3.62
CA TYR A 72 7.55 0.76 3.64
C TYR A 72 6.61 -0.44 3.51
N VAL A 73 6.76 -1.27 2.48
CA VAL A 73 5.86 -2.42 2.28
C VAL A 73 6.08 -3.49 3.34
N PHE A 74 7.32 -3.89 3.65
CA PHE A 74 7.57 -4.94 4.65
C PHE A 74 7.16 -4.54 6.07
N PRO A 75 7.46 -3.33 6.58
CA PRO A 75 6.90 -2.88 7.85
C PRO A 75 5.37 -2.89 7.91
N MET A 76 4.72 -2.53 6.81
CA MET A 76 3.26 -2.61 6.66
C MET A 76 2.76 -4.07 6.64
N LEU A 77 3.50 -4.96 5.97
CA LEU A 77 3.22 -6.40 5.95
C LEU A 77 3.34 -7.03 7.35
N ARG A 78 4.39 -6.71 8.13
CA ARG A 78 4.53 -7.17 9.53
C ARG A 78 3.35 -6.79 10.40
N ALA A 79 2.74 -5.65 10.12
CA ALA A 79 1.50 -5.22 10.77
C ALA A 79 0.25 -5.97 10.27
N ASN A 80 0.32 -6.72 9.17
CA ASN A 80 -0.85 -7.18 8.40
C ASN A 80 -1.84 -6.05 8.11
N ALA A 81 -1.34 -4.85 7.81
CA ALA A 81 -2.17 -3.67 7.62
C ALA A 81 -3.07 -3.81 6.38
N VAL A 82 -4.36 -3.78 6.62
CA VAL A 82 -5.41 -3.81 5.60
C VAL A 82 -6.45 -2.74 5.97
N TYR A 83 -6.69 -1.80 5.08
CA TYR A 83 -7.70 -0.76 5.31
C TYR A 83 -9.08 -1.28 4.91
N GLU A 84 -10.05 -1.08 5.81
CA GLU A 84 -11.45 -1.50 5.65
C GLU A 84 -11.60 -2.95 5.14
N GLY A 85 -10.75 -3.85 5.64
CA GLY A 85 -10.83 -5.29 5.41
C GLY A 85 -10.33 -5.81 4.06
N SER A 86 -9.99 -4.94 3.10
CA SER A 86 -9.65 -5.37 1.75
C SER A 86 -8.49 -4.62 1.10
N TYR A 87 -8.34 -3.32 1.36
CA TYR A 87 -7.37 -2.49 0.67
C TYR A 87 -5.97 -2.61 1.29
N LEU A 88 -5.01 -3.09 0.50
CA LEU A 88 -3.60 -3.29 0.91
C LEU A 88 -2.74 -2.01 0.84
N LEU A 89 -3.34 -0.83 0.77
CA LEU A 89 -2.72 0.49 0.98
C LEU A 89 -1.63 0.91 -0.03
N GLY A 90 -1.59 0.33 -1.23
CA GLY A 90 -0.47 0.51 -2.16
C GLY A 90 -0.22 1.95 -2.61
N THR A 91 -1.26 2.76 -2.89
CA THR A 91 -1.11 4.19 -3.17
C THR A 91 -0.73 4.94 -1.89
N SER A 92 -1.39 4.62 -0.78
CA SER A 92 -1.23 5.34 0.49
C SER A 92 0.19 5.24 1.03
N ILE A 93 0.82 4.07 0.91
CA ILE A 93 2.19 3.83 1.41
C ILE A 93 3.27 4.39 0.48
N ALA A 94 2.96 4.61 -0.81
CA ALA A 94 3.90 5.16 -1.79
C ALA A 94 4.13 6.66 -1.60
N ARG A 95 3.09 7.43 -1.27
CA ARG A 95 3.15 8.91 -1.20
C ARG A 95 4.14 9.44 -0.16
N PRO A 96 4.22 8.90 1.07
CA PRO A 96 5.23 9.33 2.05
C PRO A 96 6.67 9.13 1.56
N LEU A 97 6.97 8.07 0.80
CA LEU A 97 8.30 7.86 0.25
C LEU A 97 8.61 8.86 -0.88
N ILE A 98 7.67 9.10 -1.79
CA ILE A 98 7.84 10.11 -2.85
C ILE A 98 8.09 11.49 -2.22
N ALA A 99 7.27 11.86 -1.25
CA ALA A 99 7.39 13.14 -0.55
C ALA A 99 8.72 13.27 0.21
N LYS A 100 9.20 12.19 0.84
CA LYS A 100 10.53 12.15 1.47
C LYS A 100 11.64 12.40 0.43
N GLY A 101 11.63 11.67 -0.68
CA GLY A 101 12.60 11.86 -1.76
C GLY A 101 12.60 13.27 -2.31
N GLN A 102 11.44 13.89 -2.40
CA GLN A 102 11.29 15.29 -2.82
C GLN A 102 11.89 16.26 -1.79
N ILE A 103 11.69 16.05 -0.49
CA ILE A 103 12.32 16.85 0.58
C ILE A 103 13.84 16.67 0.58
N ASP A 104 14.34 15.46 0.34
CA ASP A 104 15.77 15.18 0.24
C ASP A 104 16.40 15.97 -0.93
N VAL A 105 15.71 16.02 -2.09
CA VAL A 105 16.13 16.86 -3.23
C VAL A 105 16.03 18.35 -2.89
N ALA A 106 14.94 18.78 -2.25
CA ALA A 106 14.77 20.18 -1.85
C ALA A 106 15.88 20.65 -0.89
N GLY A 107 16.34 19.77 0.00
CA GLY A 107 17.49 20.05 0.87
C GLY A 107 18.79 20.20 0.10
N LYS A 108 19.11 19.25 -0.80
CA LYS A 108 20.33 19.26 -1.63
C LYS A 108 20.38 20.46 -2.58
N GLU A 109 19.27 20.83 -3.17
CA GLU A 109 19.17 21.92 -4.13
C GLU A 109 18.91 23.30 -3.48
N LYS A 110 18.79 23.33 -2.15
CA LYS A 110 18.45 24.54 -1.38
C LYS A 110 17.15 25.20 -1.91
N ALA A 111 16.14 24.39 -2.15
CA ALA A 111 14.87 24.88 -2.66
C ALA A 111 14.03 25.52 -1.54
N ASP A 112 13.30 26.58 -1.92
CA ASP A 112 12.43 27.35 -1.01
C ASP A 112 11.10 26.65 -0.78
N ALA A 113 10.63 25.91 -1.79
CA ALA A 113 9.31 25.30 -1.79
C ALA A 113 9.29 23.90 -2.43
N VAL A 114 8.24 23.18 -2.11
CA VAL A 114 7.85 21.92 -2.78
C VAL A 114 6.44 22.05 -3.36
N SER A 115 6.17 21.30 -4.42
CA SER A 115 4.85 21.27 -5.07
C SER A 115 4.44 19.85 -5.46
N HIS A 116 3.16 19.58 -5.49
CA HIS A 116 2.58 18.30 -5.91
C HIS A 116 1.36 18.49 -6.81
N GLY A 117 1.02 17.46 -7.59
CA GLY A 117 -0.12 17.44 -8.50
C GLY A 117 -1.40 16.82 -7.93
N ALA A 118 -1.45 16.56 -6.63
CA ALA A 118 -2.63 15.97 -5.99
C ALA A 118 -3.81 16.95 -5.98
N THR A 119 -5.00 16.46 -6.36
CA THR A 119 -6.23 17.27 -6.39
C THR A 119 -6.74 17.61 -4.99
N GLY A 120 -7.46 18.71 -4.85
CA GLY A 120 -8.02 19.16 -3.57
C GLY A 120 -9.12 18.24 -2.98
N LYS A 121 -9.61 17.26 -3.75
CA LYS A 121 -10.63 16.28 -3.32
C LYS A 121 -10.02 14.91 -2.93
N GLY A 122 -8.72 14.70 -3.17
CA GLY A 122 -8.05 13.42 -2.92
C GLY A 122 -7.29 13.38 -1.59
N ASN A 123 -7.09 12.18 -1.06
CA ASN A 123 -6.25 11.96 0.13
C ASN A 123 -4.76 12.25 -0.14
N ASP A 124 -4.32 12.17 -1.39
CA ASP A 124 -2.90 12.28 -1.74
C ASP A 124 -2.29 13.62 -1.35
N GLN A 125 -3.05 14.73 -1.45
CA GLN A 125 -2.58 16.02 -0.95
C GLN A 125 -2.22 15.95 0.55
N VAL A 126 -3.06 15.29 1.35
CA VAL A 126 -2.83 15.13 2.80
C VAL A 126 -1.55 14.30 3.03
N ARG A 127 -1.38 13.20 2.31
CA ARG A 127 -0.23 12.29 2.40
C ARG A 127 1.09 12.99 2.07
N PHE A 128 1.11 13.81 1.01
CA PHE A 128 2.26 14.61 0.64
C PHE A 128 2.58 15.66 1.71
N GLU A 129 1.61 16.46 2.08
CA GLU A 129 1.83 17.63 2.93
C GLU A 129 2.16 17.26 4.38
N LEU A 130 1.48 16.25 4.96
CA LEU A 130 1.84 15.75 6.29
C LEU A 130 3.28 15.22 6.32
N THR A 131 3.75 14.61 5.22
CA THR A 131 5.13 14.17 5.11
C THR A 131 6.10 15.36 5.03
N TYR A 132 5.78 16.37 4.23
CA TYR A 132 6.62 17.58 4.14
C TYR A 132 6.78 18.25 5.49
N TYR A 133 5.67 18.51 6.19
CA TYR A 133 5.70 19.14 7.51
C TYR A 133 6.40 18.29 8.57
N ALA A 134 6.28 16.97 8.50
CA ALA A 134 6.97 16.08 9.43
C ALA A 134 8.49 16.06 9.23
N LEU A 135 8.96 16.21 7.99
CA LEU A 135 10.39 16.11 7.65
C LEU A 135 11.08 17.47 7.55
N LYS A 136 10.38 18.52 7.14
CA LYS A 136 10.91 19.89 7.00
C LYS A 136 9.81 20.91 7.34
N PRO A 137 9.52 21.17 8.63
CA PRO A 137 8.38 21.99 9.07
C PRO A 137 8.31 23.40 8.48
N GLY A 138 9.44 23.99 8.14
CA GLY A 138 9.53 25.34 7.55
C GLY A 138 9.47 25.39 6.03
N ILE A 139 9.30 24.26 5.33
CA ILE A 139 9.21 24.25 3.86
C ILE A 139 7.90 24.87 3.39
N GLN A 140 7.97 25.72 2.38
CA GLN A 140 6.77 26.24 1.75
C GLN A 140 6.15 25.16 0.83
N VAL A 141 4.83 24.97 0.92
CA VAL A 141 4.10 24.04 0.06
C VAL A 141 3.24 24.83 -0.93
N ILE A 142 3.39 24.52 -2.21
CA ILE A 142 2.55 25.08 -3.27
C ILE A 142 1.69 23.95 -3.82
N ALA A 143 0.38 24.03 -3.59
CA ALA A 143 -0.61 23.06 -4.05
C ALA A 143 -1.52 23.69 -5.12
N PRO A 144 -1.15 23.63 -6.41
CA PRO A 144 -1.82 24.39 -7.47
C PRO A 144 -3.31 24.12 -7.58
N TRP A 145 -3.75 22.88 -7.38
CA TRP A 145 -5.17 22.52 -7.40
C TRP A 145 -6.05 23.28 -6.39
N ARG A 146 -5.48 23.95 -5.39
CA ARG A 146 -6.18 24.81 -4.44
C ARG A 146 -6.00 26.30 -4.71
N LEU A 147 -5.15 26.66 -5.70
CA LEU A 147 -4.73 28.04 -5.95
C LEU A 147 -5.11 28.56 -7.33
N TRP A 148 -5.28 27.68 -8.31
CA TRP A 148 -5.52 28.04 -9.70
C TRP A 148 -6.98 27.86 -10.13
N ASP A 149 -7.36 28.49 -11.26
CA ASP A 149 -8.70 28.35 -11.84
C ASP A 149 -8.82 27.19 -12.85
N LEU A 150 -7.73 26.41 -13.05
CA LEU A 150 -7.69 25.27 -13.98
C LEU A 150 -8.30 24.02 -13.33
N ASN A 151 -9.57 24.05 -12.99
CA ASN A 151 -10.25 23.06 -12.16
C ASN A 151 -10.91 21.89 -12.93
N ALA A 152 -10.73 21.85 -14.28
CA ALA A 152 -11.29 20.81 -15.14
C ALA A 152 -10.23 20.26 -16.11
N ARG A 153 -10.40 19.00 -16.52
CA ARG A 153 -9.49 18.37 -17.50
C ARG A 153 -9.47 19.11 -18.84
N SER A 154 -10.61 19.67 -19.26
CA SER A 154 -10.71 20.47 -20.48
C SER A 154 -9.86 21.74 -20.41
N THR A 155 -9.92 22.48 -19.29
CA THR A 155 -9.11 23.70 -19.08
C THR A 155 -7.61 23.40 -18.99
N LEU A 156 -7.22 22.24 -18.41
CA LEU A 156 -5.83 21.78 -18.43
C LEU A 156 -5.34 21.47 -19.84
N ILE A 157 -6.15 20.82 -20.67
CA ILE A 157 -5.81 20.53 -22.08
C ILE A 157 -5.66 21.81 -22.90
N GLU A 158 -6.54 22.77 -22.70
CA GLU A 158 -6.49 24.07 -23.36
C GLU A 158 -5.22 24.83 -22.97
N TYR A 159 -4.92 24.90 -21.68
CA TYR A 159 -3.68 25.50 -21.18
C TYR A 159 -2.45 24.79 -21.75
N ALA A 160 -2.45 23.47 -21.77
CA ALA A 160 -1.34 22.70 -22.33
C ALA A 160 -1.10 23.01 -23.82
N ARG A 161 -2.18 23.12 -24.63
CA ARG A 161 -2.10 23.51 -26.05
C ARG A 161 -1.55 24.90 -26.22
N LYS A 162 -2.03 25.88 -25.45
CA LYS A 162 -1.58 27.28 -25.49
C LYS A 162 -0.07 27.40 -25.22
N HIS A 163 0.48 26.53 -24.36
CA HIS A 163 1.88 26.56 -23.96
C HIS A 163 2.76 25.49 -24.65
N GLY A 164 2.26 24.83 -25.69
CA GLY A 164 3.02 23.85 -26.47
C GLY A 164 3.43 22.61 -25.65
N ILE A 165 2.71 22.30 -24.55
CA ILE A 165 2.94 21.12 -23.73
C ILE A 165 2.37 19.91 -24.47
N ALA A 166 3.19 18.88 -24.70
CA ALA A 166 2.75 17.66 -25.36
C ALA A 166 1.71 16.93 -24.52
N VAL A 167 0.47 16.89 -25.00
CA VAL A 167 -0.61 16.10 -24.41
C VAL A 167 -0.59 14.73 -25.07
N PRO A 168 -0.43 13.62 -24.34
CA PRO A 168 -0.52 12.30 -24.94
C PRO A 168 -1.90 12.12 -25.60
N VAL A 169 -1.92 11.84 -26.89
CA VAL A 169 -3.14 11.44 -27.60
C VAL A 169 -3.37 9.97 -27.27
N THR A 170 -3.88 9.69 -26.07
CA THR A 170 -4.37 8.35 -25.72
C THR A 170 -5.88 8.34 -25.83
N LYS A 171 -6.45 7.24 -26.35
CA LYS A 171 -7.90 6.97 -26.16
C LYS A 171 -8.18 7.24 -24.68
N ALA A 172 -9.05 8.20 -24.39
CA ALA A 172 -9.37 8.56 -23.02
C ALA A 172 -9.88 7.31 -22.30
N LYS A 173 -9.04 6.73 -21.43
CA LYS A 173 -9.52 5.67 -20.54
C LYS A 173 -10.59 6.31 -19.64
N PRO A 174 -11.74 5.68 -19.46
CA PRO A 174 -12.84 6.23 -18.67
C PRO A 174 -12.59 6.16 -17.16
N TYR A 175 -11.33 6.08 -16.71
CA TYR A 175 -10.88 5.99 -15.32
C TYR A 175 -9.43 6.47 -15.20
N SER A 176 -9.04 6.90 -14.00
CA SER A 176 -7.66 7.21 -13.64
C SER A 176 -6.92 5.95 -13.18
N THR A 177 -5.61 5.91 -13.44
CA THR A 177 -4.75 4.77 -13.05
C THR A 177 -3.51 5.29 -12.35
N ASP A 178 -3.15 4.70 -11.21
CA ASP A 178 -1.87 4.89 -10.52
C ASP A 178 -1.20 3.53 -10.31
N ARG A 179 0.11 3.47 -10.48
CA ARG A 179 0.87 2.21 -10.47
C ARG A 179 2.18 2.37 -9.72
N ASN A 180 2.53 1.35 -8.94
CA ASN A 180 3.86 1.15 -8.39
C ASN A 180 4.15 -0.36 -8.29
N LEU A 181 5.31 -0.74 -7.75
CA LEU A 181 5.71 -2.14 -7.66
C LEU A 181 4.77 -3.00 -6.78
N PHE A 182 4.03 -2.39 -5.86
CA PHE A 182 3.14 -3.12 -4.95
C PHE A 182 1.75 -3.32 -5.52
N HIS A 183 1.22 -2.35 -6.29
CA HIS A 183 -0.14 -2.43 -6.81
C HIS A 183 -0.40 -1.56 -8.05
N ILE A 184 -1.57 -1.77 -8.67
CA ILE A 184 -2.22 -0.81 -9.58
C ILE A 184 -3.56 -0.43 -8.95
N SER A 185 -3.90 0.86 -8.97
CA SER A 185 -5.22 1.38 -8.61
C SER A 185 -5.93 1.97 -9.81
N TYR A 186 -7.25 1.82 -9.83
CA TYR A 186 -8.17 2.39 -10.80
C TYR A 186 -9.27 3.10 -10.07
N GLU A 187 -9.57 4.35 -10.44
CA GLU A 187 -10.61 5.16 -9.82
C GLU A 187 -11.24 6.16 -10.79
N GLY A 188 -12.43 6.64 -10.48
CA GLY A 188 -13.14 7.67 -11.22
C GLY A 188 -13.80 7.18 -12.52
N GLY A 189 -14.47 8.10 -13.21
CA GLY A 189 -15.15 7.84 -14.47
C GLY A 189 -16.21 6.75 -14.37
N ILE A 190 -16.08 5.67 -15.16
CA ILE A 190 -17.06 4.56 -15.15
C ILE A 190 -17.19 3.87 -13.78
N LEU A 191 -16.16 3.96 -12.92
CA LEU A 191 -16.16 3.35 -11.59
C LEU A 191 -16.93 4.18 -10.55
N GLU A 192 -17.34 5.40 -10.87
CA GLU A 192 -18.14 6.24 -9.98
C GLU A 192 -19.55 5.67 -9.72
N ASP A 193 -20.02 4.82 -10.63
CA ASP A 193 -21.23 4.03 -10.41
C ASP A 193 -20.88 2.69 -9.77
N PRO A 194 -21.14 2.49 -8.45
CA PRO A 194 -20.77 1.26 -7.76
C PRO A 194 -21.54 0.01 -8.22
N TRP A 195 -22.60 0.17 -9.02
CA TRP A 195 -23.36 -0.95 -9.60
C TRP A 195 -22.75 -1.48 -10.89
N LYS A 196 -21.86 -0.72 -11.54
CA LYS A 196 -21.21 -1.15 -12.79
C LYS A 196 -20.01 -2.04 -12.51
N GLU A 197 -19.97 -3.20 -13.16
CA GLU A 197 -18.81 -4.08 -13.16
C GLU A 197 -17.60 -3.38 -13.79
N PRO A 198 -16.39 -3.48 -13.18
CA PRO A 198 -15.18 -3.00 -13.81
C PRO A 198 -14.94 -3.70 -15.17
N PRO A 199 -14.61 -2.95 -16.23
CA PRO A 199 -14.34 -3.55 -17.55
C PRO A 199 -13.22 -4.58 -17.47
N ALA A 200 -13.40 -5.73 -18.13
CA ALA A 200 -12.43 -6.82 -18.08
C ALA A 200 -11.03 -6.43 -18.62
N ASP A 201 -10.97 -5.49 -19.58
CA ASP A 201 -9.76 -4.96 -20.19
C ASP A 201 -9.09 -3.86 -19.35
N MET A 202 -9.69 -3.46 -18.23
CA MET A 202 -9.09 -2.55 -17.24
C MET A 202 -7.83 -3.15 -16.63
N PHE A 203 -7.89 -4.45 -16.29
CA PHE A 203 -6.87 -5.14 -15.54
C PHE A 203 -5.62 -5.39 -16.39
N VAL A 204 -4.48 -4.85 -15.93
CA VAL A 204 -3.21 -4.88 -16.67
C VAL A 204 -2.32 -6.04 -16.21
N TRP A 205 -2.35 -6.38 -14.93
CA TRP A 205 -1.53 -7.45 -14.37
C TRP A 205 -2.28 -8.79 -14.31
N CYS A 206 -3.42 -8.81 -13.64
CA CYS A 206 -4.11 -10.05 -13.31
C CYS A 206 -4.87 -10.61 -14.51
N ARG A 207 -4.54 -11.81 -14.93
CA ARG A 207 -5.29 -12.52 -15.98
C ARG A 207 -6.75 -12.69 -15.55
N PRO A 208 -7.72 -12.63 -16.49
CA PRO A 208 -9.08 -13.11 -16.24
C PRO A 208 -9.06 -14.54 -15.73
N LEU A 209 -9.97 -14.88 -14.81
CA LEU A 209 -9.99 -16.21 -14.17
C LEU A 209 -10.20 -17.34 -15.17
N GLU A 210 -10.97 -17.08 -16.23
CA GLU A 210 -11.23 -18.01 -17.34
C GLU A 210 -9.96 -18.34 -18.13
N LYS A 211 -9.03 -17.37 -18.21
CA LYS A 211 -7.73 -17.48 -18.89
C LYS A 211 -6.59 -17.89 -17.98
N ALA A 212 -6.83 -17.96 -16.67
CA ALA A 212 -5.84 -18.42 -15.69
C ALA A 212 -5.61 -19.94 -15.84
N PRO A 213 -4.39 -20.44 -15.51
CA PRO A 213 -4.06 -21.85 -15.66
C PRO A 213 -5.06 -22.78 -14.96
N ASN A 214 -5.42 -23.88 -15.61
CA ASN A 214 -6.27 -24.93 -15.06
C ASN A 214 -5.51 -25.91 -14.14
N ARG A 215 -4.21 -25.71 -13.97
CA ARG A 215 -3.38 -26.45 -13.00
C ARG A 215 -2.93 -25.53 -11.89
N PRO A 216 -3.01 -25.95 -10.63
CA PRO A 216 -2.50 -25.17 -9.52
C PRO A 216 -0.97 -25.05 -9.60
N GLU A 217 -0.44 -23.94 -9.07
CA GLU A 217 0.99 -23.74 -8.86
C GLU A 217 1.27 -23.73 -7.36
N TYR A 218 2.31 -24.45 -6.94
CA TYR A 218 2.75 -24.50 -5.56
C TYR A 218 4.00 -23.65 -5.42
N ILE A 219 4.04 -22.78 -4.41
CA ILE A 219 5.21 -21.99 -4.06
C ILE A 219 5.50 -22.11 -2.57
N GLU A 220 6.74 -21.92 -2.20
CA GLU A 220 7.19 -21.83 -0.82
C GLU A 220 7.81 -20.45 -0.58
N ILE A 221 7.41 -19.78 0.50
CA ILE A 221 7.97 -18.49 0.93
C ILE A 221 8.65 -18.69 2.27
N GLU A 222 9.92 -18.27 2.38
CA GLU A 222 10.71 -18.26 3.61
C GLU A 222 10.61 -16.87 4.26
N TYR A 223 10.32 -16.84 5.55
CA TYR A 223 10.27 -15.67 6.40
C TYR A 223 11.37 -15.64 7.45
N LEU A 224 11.90 -14.46 7.73
CA LEU A 224 12.81 -14.19 8.83
C LEU A 224 12.34 -12.94 9.59
N LYS A 225 11.91 -13.12 10.86
CA LYS A 225 11.41 -12.05 11.71
C LYS A 225 10.31 -11.21 11.04
N GLY A 226 9.37 -11.90 10.38
CA GLY A 226 8.23 -11.29 9.69
C GLY A 226 8.50 -10.79 8.28
N ASP A 227 9.74 -10.70 7.83
CA ASP A 227 10.07 -10.29 6.46
C ASP A 227 10.25 -11.50 5.53
N PRO A 228 9.69 -11.50 4.33
CA PRO A 228 9.93 -12.55 3.34
C PRO A 228 11.34 -12.37 2.75
N ILE A 229 12.11 -13.46 2.71
CA ILE A 229 13.51 -13.44 2.27
C ILE A 229 13.81 -14.32 1.04
N ALA A 230 12.96 -15.34 0.79
CA ALA A 230 13.14 -16.24 -0.34
C ALA A 230 11.80 -16.75 -0.88
N VAL A 231 11.78 -17.08 -2.17
CA VAL A 231 10.68 -17.78 -2.84
C VAL A 231 11.26 -19.03 -3.51
N ASN A 232 10.68 -20.19 -3.23
CA ASN A 232 11.14 -21.50 -3.74
C ASN A 232 12.65 -21.72 -3.52
N GLY A 233 13.13 -21.39 -2.32
CA GLY A 233 14.53 -21.53 -1.91
C GLY A 233 15.49 -20.47 -2.50
N ARG A 234 15.03 -19.58 -3.38
CA ARG A 234 15.86 -18.52 -3.97
C ARG A 234 15.76 -17.24 -3.16
N LYS A 235 16.84 -16.84 -2.51
CA LYS A 235 16.96 -15.51 -1.86
C LYS A 235 16.99 -14.41 -2.90
N MET A 236 16.26 -13.34 -2.65
CA MET A 236 16.14 -12.18 -3.55
C MET A 236 16.14 -10.90 -2.75
N SER A 237 16.48 -9.77 -3.40
CA SER A 237 16.26 -8.47 -2.81
C SER A 237 14.75 -8.19 -2.66
N PRO A 238 14.33 -7.35 -1.71
CA PRO A 238 12.93 -7.02 -1.46
C PRO A 238 12.12 -6.69 -2.71
N ALA A 239 12.63 -5.80 -3.56
CA ALA A 239 11.94 -5.39 -4.78
C ALA A 239 11.83 -6.56 -5.80
N LYS A 240 12.88 -7.36 -5.97
CA LYS A 240 12.87 -8.52 -6.87
C LYS A 240 11.93 -9.61 -6.37
N LEU A 241 11.87 -9.84 -5.05
CA LEU A 241 10.97 -10.80 -4.43
C LEU A 241 9.52 -10.43 -4.71
N LEU A 242 9.15 -9.17 -4.45
CA LEU A 242 7.79 -8.68 -4.70
C LEU A 242 7.43 -8.75 -6.20
N ALA A 243 8.34 -8.34 -7.09
CA ALA A 243 8.13 -8.42 -8.53
C ALA A 243 7.89 -9.87 -9.01
N SER A 244 8.66 -10.84 -8.46
CA SER A 244 8.48 -12.27 -8.75
C SER A 244 7.10 -12.76 -8.32
N LEU A 245 6.66 -12.39 -7.10
CA LEU A 245 5.34 -12.77 -6.60
C LEU A 245 4.20 -12.07 -7.36
N ASN A 246 4.41 -10.83 -7.82
CA ASN A 246 3.46 -10.17 -8.71
C ASN A 246 3.27 -10.96 -10.01
N ALA A 247 4.35 -11.39 -10.64
CA ALA A 247 4.27 -12.16 -11.88
C ALA A 247 3.54 -13.51 -11.70
N ILE A 248 3.86 -14.20 -10.61
CA ILE A 248 3.21 -15.49 -10.27
C ILE A 248 1.73 -15.27 -9.95
N GLY A 249 1.40 -14.33 -9.07
CA GLY A 249 0.01 -14.05 -8.68
C GLY A 249 -0.85 -13.55 -9.85
N ALA A 250 -0.30 -12.65 -10.66
CA ALA A 250 -0.97 -12.13 -11.85
C ALA A 250 -1.34 -13.23 -12.86
N LYS A 251 -0.44 -14.22 -13.06
CA LYS A 251 -0.68 -15.40 -13.91
C LYS A 251 -1.91 -16.19 -13.45
N HIS A 252 -2.16 -16.25 -12.16
CA HIS A 252 -3.29 -16.97 -11.56
C HIS A 252 -4.51 -16.08 -11.28
N GLY A 253 -4.51 -14.80 -11.71
CA GLY A 253 -5.63 -13.87 -11.50
C GLY A 253 -5.83 -13.44 -10.06
N ILE A 254 -4.78 -13.56 -9.22
CA ILE A 254 -4.82 -13.26 -7.78
C ILE A 254 -4.67 -11.75 -7.56
N GLY A 255 -5.39 -11.21 -6.55
CA GLY A 255 -5.16 -9.88 -6.02
C GLY A 255 -6.01 -8.78 -6.62
N ARG A 256 -7.13 -9.10 -7.28
CA ARG A 256 -8.13 -8.11 -7.65
C ARG A 256 -9.02 -7.78 -6.45
N VAL A 257 -9.19 -6.50 -6.20
CA VAL A 257 -10.06 -5.98 -5.12
C VAL A 257 -10.90 -4.85 -5.67
N ASP A 258 -12.18 -4.84 -5.33
CA ASP A 258 -13.14 -3.76 -5.60
C ASP A 258 -13.76 -3.36 -4.26
N ILE A 259 -13.60 -2.09 -3.89
CA ILE A 259 -14.06 -1.60 -2.58
C ILE A 259 -14.61 -0.18 -2.70
N VAL A 260 -15.67 0.09 -1.96
CA VAL A 260 -16.12 1.46 -1.68
C VAL A 260 -15.56 1.85 -0.32
N GLU A 261 -14.49 2.63 -0.34
CA GLU A 261 -13.72 3.04 0.83
C GLU A 261 -14.13 4.44 1.34
N ASN A 262 -13.87 4.71 2.62
CA ASN A 262 -14.09 6.02 3.20
C ASN A 262 -12.81 6.85 3.13
N ARG A 263 -12.82 7.91 2.30
CA ARG A 263 -11.69 8.84 2.21
C ARG A 263 -11.55 9.67 3.48
N TYR A 264 -10.32 9.99 3.86
CA TYR A 264 -10.03 10.84 5.02
C TYR A 264 -10.66 12.25 4.92
N VAL A 265 -10.79 12.73 3.70
CA VAL A 265 -11.47 14.01 3.40
C VAL A 265 -13.00 13.96 3.53
N GLY A 266 -13.58 12.83 3.99
CA GLY A 266 -14.98 12.74 4.41
C GLY A 266 -15.98 12.21 3.38
N MET A 267 -15.53 11.67 2.24
CA MET A 267 -16.43 11.10 1.23
C MET A 267 -16.16 9.61 0.99
N LYS A 268 -17.16 8.88 0.52
CA LYS A 268 -16.99 7.53 -0.03
C LYS A 268 -16.46 7.61 -1.45
N SER A 269 -15.56 6.67 -1.78
CA SER A 269 -15.02 6.54 -3.13
C SER A 269 -14.79 5.09 -3.46
N ARG A 270 -15.12 4.68 -4.69
CA ARG A 270 -14.80 3.34 -5.17
C ARG A 270 -13.40 3.30 -5.73
N GLY A 271 -12.61 2.33 -5.29
CA GLY A 271 -11.32 1.97 -5.84
C GLY A 271 -11.30 0.52 -6.29
N VAL A 272 -10.72 0.26 -7.45
CA VAL A 272 -10.44 -1.08 -7.95
C VAL A 272 -8.93 -1.27 -7.99
N TYR A 273 -8.44 -2.42 -7.53
CA TYR A 273 -7.01 -2.62 -7.31
C TYR A 273 -6.54 -3.96 -7.86
N GLU A 274 -5.27 -4.00 -8.27
CA GLU A 274 -4.52 -5.23 -8.53
C GLU A 274 -3.30 -5.27 -7.60
N THR A 275 -3.26 -6.24 -6.69
CA THR A 275 -2.17 -6.38 -5.70
C THR A 275 -1.75 -7.86 -5.58
N PRO A 276 -1.29 -8.50 -6.67
CA PRO A 276 -1.08 -9.95 -6.68
C PRO A 276 -0.02 -10.44 -5.69
N GLY A 277 1.17 -9.85 -5.70
CA GLY A 277 2.25 -10.21 -4.77
C GLY A 277 1.92 -9.87 -3.32
N GLY A 278 1.27 -8.72 -3.09
CA GLY A 278 0.84 -8.30 -1.76
C GLY A 278 -0.18 -9.26 -1.15
N THR A 279 -1.14 -9.74 -1.94
CA THR A 279 -2.14 -10.73 -1.51
C THR A 279 -1.49 -12.06 -1.13
N ILE A 280 -0.51 -12.52 -1.94
CA ILE A 280 0.26 -13.74 -1.64
C ILE A 280 1.06 -13.56 -0.35
N LEU A 281 1.78 -12.44 -0.20
CA LEU A 281 2.59 -12.17 0.99
C LEU A 281 1.74 -12.07 2.25
N HIS A 282 0.60 -11.40 2.18
CA HIS A 282 -0.32 -11.27 3.32
C HIS A 282 -0.85 -12.64 3.79
N ALA A 283 -1.28 -13.49 2.86
CA ALA A 283 -1.75 -14.85 3.18
C ALA A 283 -0.64 -15.71 3.78
N ALA A 284 0.57 -15.66 3.22
CA ALA A 284 1.73 -16.43 3.69
C ALA A 284 2.20 -15.94 5.06
N HIS A 285 2.26 -14.62 5.28
CA HIS A 285 2.65 -14.03 6.57
C HIS A 285 1.71 -14.46 7.70
N ARG A 286 0.39 -14.39 7.48
CA ARG A 286 -0.59 -14.95 8.43
C ARG A 286 -0.38 -16.45 8.65
N GLY A 287 0.07 -17.18 7.63
CA GLY A 287 0.39 -18.59 7.73
C GLY A 287 1.54 -18.89 8.69
N VAL A 288 2.66 -18.17 8.61
CA VAL A 288 3.79 -18.39 9.54
C VAL A 288 3.47 -17.89 10.94
N GLU A 289 2.78 -16.74 11.08
CA GLU A 289 2.34 -16.22 12.38
C GLU A 289 1.48 -17.23 13.15
N SER A 290 0.61 -17.97 12.44
CA SER A 290 -0.33 -18.90 13.08
C SER A 290 0.33 -20.02 13.88
N ILE A 291 1.60 -20.33 13.61
CA ILE A 291 2.35 -21.36 14.33
C ILE A 291 3.48 -20.82 15.22
N THR A 292 3.84 -19.53 15.07
CA THR A 292 5.01 -18.96 15.76
C THR A 292 4.67 -17.90 16.79
N MET A 293 3.48 -17.32 16.74
CA MET A 293 3.07 -16.29 17.68
C MET A 293 2.26 -16.87 18.83
N ASP A 294 2.58 -16.43 20.05
CA ASP A 294 1.73 -16.67 21.20
C ASP A 294 0.32 -16.08 20.98
N ARG A 295 -0.69 -16.76 21.51
CA ARG A 295 -2.10 -16.41 21.35
C ARG A 295 -2.41 -14.98 21.77
N GLU A 296 -1.91 -14.55 22.92
CA GLU A 296 -2.22 -13.21 23.46
C GLU A 296 -1.43 -12.12 22.74
N VAL A 297 -0.19 -12.41 22.32
CA VAL A 297 0.61 -11.51 21.47
C VAL A 297 -0.07 -11.31 20.11
N LEU A 298 -0.58 -12.39 19.49
CA LEU A 298 -1.32 -12.32 18.23
C LEU A 298 -2.57 -11.45 18.35
N ARG A 299 -3.36 -11.64 19.40
CA ARG A 299 -4.58 -10.84 19.66
C ARG A 299 -4.26 -9.36 19.89
N LEU A 300 -3.23 -9.08 20.70
CA LEU A 300 -2.77 -7.72 20.94
C LEU A 300 -2.35 -7.06 19.63
N ARG A 301 -1.48 -7.72 18.83
CA ARG A 301 -1.03 -7.20 17.54
C ARG A 301 -2.21 -6.98 16.59
N ASP A 302 -3.14 -7.93 16.50
CA ASP A 302 -4.31 -7.80 15.62
C ASP A 302 -5.21 -6.63 16.01
N SER A 303 -5.29 -6.30 17.30
CA SER A 303 -6.02 -5.10 17.75
C SER A 303 -5.42 -3.77 17.26
N LEU A 304 -4.14 -3.76 16.89
CA LEU A 304 -3.44 -2.58 16.37
C LEU A 304 -3.64 -2.39 14.85
N ILE A 305 -4.07 -3.44 14.13
CA ILE A 305 -4.18 -3.42 12.65
C ILE A 305 -5.05 -2.25 12.15
N PRO A 306 -6.29 -2.05 12.64
CA PRO A 306 -7.14 -1.00 12.12
C PRO A 306 -6.52 0.38 12.28
N ARG A 307 -6.00 0.67 13.46
CA ARG A 307 -5.36 1.97 13.73
C ARG A 307 -4.11 2.19 12.91
N PHE A 308 -3.28 1.17 12.75
CA PHE A 308 -2.07 1.25 11.95
C PHE A 308 -2.39 1.46 10.45
N ALA A 309 -3.40 0.75 9.94
CA ALA A 309 -3.88 0.89 8.56
C ALA A 309 -4.47 2.30 8.30
N GLU A 310 -5.27 2.84 9.24
CA GLU A 310 -5.78 4.21 9.17
C GLU A 310 -4.65 5.23 9.10
N MET A 311 -3.62 5.10 9.92
CA MET A 311 -2.49 6.03 9.93
C MET A 311 -1.76 6.04 8.59
N ILE A 312 -1.58 4.89 7.95
CA ILE A 312 -1.01 4.81 6.61
C ILE A 312 -1.96 5.46 5.60
N TYR A 313 -3.24 5.10 5.64
CA TYR A 313 -4.24 5.60 4.71
C TYR A 313 -4.39 7.12 4.77
N TYR A 314 -4.31 7.71 5.98
CA TYR A 314 -4.42 9.14 6.24
C TYR A 314 -3.13 9.93 6.01
N GLY A 315 -1.98 9.26 5.82
CA GLY A 315 -0.70 9.93 5.53
C GLY A 315 0.20 10.17 6.75
N TYR A 316 -0.09 9.59 7.89
CA TYR A 316 0.67 9.73 9.14
C TYR A 316 1.89 8.80 9.26
N TRP A 317 2.54 8.47 8.13
CA TRP A 317 3.70 7.56 8.14
C TRP A 317 4.84 8.02 9.05
N PHE A 318 5.10 9.32 9.10
CA PHE A 318 6.18 9.89 9.91
C PHE A 318 5.74 10.35 11.30
N ALA A 319 4.48 10.17 11.67
CA ALA A 319 3.94 10.55 12.97
C ALA A 319 4.59 9.76 14.12
N PRO A 320 4.78 10.38 15.31
CA PRO A 320 5.37 9.72 16.48
C PRO A 320 4.61 8.45 16.90
N GLU A 321 3.28 8.50 16.94
CA GLU A 321 2.43 7.37 17.34
C GLU A 321 2.55 6.18 16.38
N ARG A 322 2.72 6.41 15.06
CA ARG A 322 2.99 5.34 14.11
C ARG A 322 4.30 4.63 14.44
N LYS A 323 5.34 5.40 14.84
CA LYS A 323 6.63 4.83 15.24
C LYS A 323 6.52 3.96 16.49
N VAL A 324 5.67 4.35 17.45
CA VAL A 324 5.39 3.53 18.65
C VAL A 324 4.69 2.24 18.27
N LEU A 325 3.63 2.32 17.46
CA LEU A 325 2.92 1.14 16.96
C LEU A 325 3.84 0.20 16.18
N GLN A 326 4.71 0.75 15.31
CA GLN A 326 5.67 -0.07 14.55
C GLN A 326 6.61 -0.85 15.47
N LYS A 327 7.12 -0.22 16.55
CA LYS A 327 7.98 -0.93 17.52
C LYS A 327 7.26 -2.07 18.20
N ALA A 328 5.99 -1.88 18.58
CA ALA A 328 5.17 -2.94 19.16
C ALA A 328 4.93 -4.09 18.17
N ILE A 329 4.63 -3.75 16.92
CA ILE A 329 4.47 -4.71 15.83
C ILE A 329 5.79 -5.46 15.59
N ASP A 330 6.91 -4.76 15.46
CA ASP A 330 8.22 -5.37 15.20
C ASP A 330 8.64 -6.31 16.35
N ALA A 331 8.35 -5.94 17.60
CA ALA A 331 8.59 -6.80 18.76
C ALA A 331 7.80 -8.11 18.67
N SER A 332 6.56 -8.07 18.19
CA SER A 332 5.74 -9.27 17.97
C SER A 332 6.27 -10.22 16.91
N GLN A 333 7.16 -9.73 16.02
CA GLN A 333 7.70 -10.51 14.91
C GLN A 333 9.00 -11.24 15.22
N ALA A 334 9.53 -11.13 16.44
CA ALA A 334 10.85 -11.67 16.81
C ALA A 334 11.04 -13.16 16.44
N ASN A 335 10.00 -13.97 16.59
CA ASN A 335 10.00 -15.41 16.31
C ASN A 335 9.23 -15.77 15.02
N VAL A 336 8.72 -14.80 14.27
CA VAL A 336 7.96 -15.05 13.04
C VAL A 336 8.94 -15.36 11.90
N SER A 337 9.52 -16.57 11.97
CA SER A 337 10.50 -17.11 11.01
C SER A 337 10.12 -18.53 10.64
N GLY A 338 10.27 -18.89 9.38
CA GLY A 338 9.90 -20.22 8.91
C GLY A 338 9.45 -20.23 7.46
N HIS A 339 8.81 -21.30 7.06
CA HIS A 339 8.42 -21.57 5.68
C HIS A 339 6.91 -21.76 5.57
N VAL A 340 6.31 -21.17 4.55
CA VAL A 340 4.90 -21.36 4.21
C VAL A 340 4.78 -21.83 2.78
N ARG A 341 4.08 -22.95 2.60
CA ARG A 341 3.74 -23.48 1.28
C ARG A 341 2.32 -23.04 0.89
N LEU A 342 2.21 -22.48 -0.30
CA LEU A 342 0.97 -21.97 -0.86
C LEU A 342 0.60 -22.76 -2.10
N LYS A 343 -0.70 -22.96 -2.27
CA LYS A 343 -1.33 -23.42 -3.52
C LYS A 343 -2.05 -22.26 -4.15
N LEU A 344 -1.66 -21.87 -5.36
CA LEU A 344 -2.21 -20.76 -6.12
C LEU A 344 -3.09 -21.33 -7.24
N TYR A 345 -4.33 -20.89 -7.30
CA TYR A 345 -5.26 -21.38 -8.30
C TYR A 345 -6.44 -20.44 -8.52
N LYS A 346 -6.61 -19.94 -9.74
CA LYS A 346 -7.79 -19.17 -10.19
C LYS A 346 -8.27 -18.13 -9.16
N GLY A 347 -7.45 -17.14 -8.89
CA GLY A 347 -7.76 -16.05 -7.95
C GLY A 347 -7.53 -16.37 -6.48
N ASN A 348 -7.28 -17.64 -6.13
CA ASN A 348 -7.18 -18.08 -4.74
C ASN A 348 -5.73 -18.29 -4.32
N VAL A 349 -5.43 -17.92 -3.06
CA VAL A 349 -4.20 -18.24 -2.34
C VAL A 349 -4.57 -19.12 -1.15
N MET A 350 -4.13 -20.38 -1.17
CA MET A 350 -4.42 -21.35 -0.12
C MET A 350 -3.13 -21.72 0.61
N VAL A 351 -3.08 -21.54 1.93
CA VAL A 351 -1.98 -22.05 2.75
C VAL A 351 -2.15 -23.56 2.93
N VAL A 352 -1.20 -24.34 2.41
CA VAL A 352 -1.25 -25.81 2.41
C VAL A 352 -0.15 -26.46 3.25
N GLY A 353 0.77 -25.68 3.79
CA GLY A 353 1.81 -26.16 4.70
C GLY A 353 2.54 -24.99 5.37
N ARG A 354 3.01 -25.24 6.56
CA ARG A 354 3.83 -24.31 7.35
C ARG A 354 4.79 -25.08 8.24
N ARG A 355 6.00 -24.55 8.41
CA ARG A 355 7.02 -25.11 9.32
C ARG A 355 7.89 -23.99 9.87
N SER A 356 8.34 -24.17 11.10
CA SER A 356 9.22 -23.21 11.79
C SER A 356 9.93 -23.90 12.95
N ASP A 357 11.18 -23.54 13.19
CA ASP A 357 11.93 -23.92 14.39
C ASP A 357 11.41 -23.19 15.63
N PHE A 358 10.63 -22.11 15.46
CA PHE A 358 9.95 -21.36 16.51
C PHE A 358 8.49 -21.76 16.66
N SER A 359 8.08 -22.92 16.13
CA SER A 359 6.68 -23.37 16.19
C SER A 359 6.22 -23.59 17.63
N LEU A 360 5.08 -23.00 17.97
CA LEU A 360 4.34 -23.29 19.19
C LEU A 360 3.30 -24.41 19.00
N TYR A 361 3.15 -24.89 17.76
CA TYR A 361 2.32 -26.04 17.45
C TYR A 361 3.13 -27.32 17.71
N ASP A 362 2.73 -28.05 18.75
CA ASP A 362 3.30 -29.36 19.07
C ASP A 362 2.31 -30.46 18.70
N PRO A 363 2.66 -31.34 17.73
CA PRO A 363 1.78 -32.44 17.33
C PRO A 363 1.42 -33.40 18.47
N ASN A 364 2.31 -33.55 19.49
CA ASN A 364 2.07 -34.42 20.62
C ASN A 364 1.01 -33.85 21.60
N VAL A 365 0.88 -32.51 21.64
CA VAL A 365 -0.14 -31.84 22.48
C VAL A 365 -1.45 -31.63 21.68
N ALA A 366 -1.33 -31.39 20.38
CA ALA A 366 -2.48 -31.11 19.52
C ALA A 366 -3.18 -32.37 18.99
N THR A 367 -2.77 -33.56 19.43
CA THR A 367 -3.37 -34.83 19.01
C THR A 367 -4.75 -35.05 19.66
N PHE A 368 -5.63 -35.79 18.96
CA PHE A 368 -6.85 -36.35 19.53
C PHE A 368 -6.64 -37.73 20.16
N GLU A 369 -5.44 -38.29 20.01
CA GLU A 369 -5.05 -39.54 20.68
C GLU A 369 -4.67 -39.28 22.14
N ALA A 370 -4.42 -40.36 22.89
CA ALA A 370 -3.98 -40.25 24.28
C ALA A 370 -2.62 -39.54 24.37
N ASP A 371 -2.52 -38.54 25.21
CA ASP A 371 -1.29 -37.82 25.50
C ASP A 371 -1.02 -37.75 27.01
N GLN A 372 0.19 -37.39 27.42
CA GLN A 372 0.60 -37.26 28.82
C GLN A 372 0.74 -35.79 29.26
N VAL A 373 0.49 -34.83 28.36
CA VAL A 373 0.73 -33.40 28.60
C VAL A 373 -0.55 -32.70 29.00
N TYR A 374 -1.69 -33.02 28.36
CA TYR A 374 -2.98 -32.40 28.61
C TYR A 374 -3.88 -33.27 29.50
N ARG A 375 -4.15 -32.77 30.66
CA ARG A 375 -5.03 -33.43 31.63
C ARG A 375 -6.48 -32.97 31.40
N GLN A 376 -7.29 -33.78 30.74
CA GLN A 376 -8.67 -33.43 30.34
C GLN A 376 -9.55 -33.02 31.53
N ALA A 377 -9.33 -33.62 32.73
CA ALA A 377 -10.09 -33.29 33.94
C ALA A 377 -9.94 -31.82 34.38
N ASP A 378 -8.84 -31.16 34.05
CA ASP A 378 -8.59 -29.76 34.46
C ASP A 378 -9.54 -28.79 33.74
N ALA A 379 -10.09 -29.18 32.61
CA ALA A 379 -11.08 -28.40 31.84
C ALA A 379 -12.39 -28.17 32.61
N ASP A 380 -12.81 -29.09 33.45
CA ASP A 380 -14.08 -29.01 34.21
C ASP A 380 -14.12 -27.79 35.13
N GLY A 381 -13.08 -27.58 35.94
CA GLY A 381 -12.97 -26.40 36.81
C GLY A 381 -12.94 -25.09 36.03
N PHE A 382 -12.13 -25.05 34.96
CA PHE A 382 -12.02 -23.90 34.06
C PHE A 382 -13.38 -23.53 33.44
N ILE A 383 -14.11 -24.53 32.90
CA ILE A 383 -15.43 -24.32 32.29
C ILE A 383 -16.45 -23.81 33.32
N ARG A 384 -16.49 -24.40 34.51
CA ARG A 384 -17.40 -23.96 35.62
C ARG A 384 -17.20 -22.51 36.02
N LEU A 385 -15.95 -22.07 36.19
CA LEU A 385 -15.65 -20.69 36.49
C LEU A 385 -16.03 -19.73 35.39
N ASN A 386 -15.72 -20.06 34.13
CA ASN A 386 -16.11 -19.24 32.97
C ASN A 386 -17.63 -19.20 32.77
N ALA A 387 -18.35 -20.27 33.09
CA ALA A 387 -19.81 -20.34 33.01
C ALA A 387 -20.54 -19.55 34.11
N LEU A 388 -19.85 -19.14 35.19
CA LEU A 388 -20.50 -18.50 36.38
C LEU A 388 -21.30 -17.25 35.96
N ARG A 389 -20.71 -16.35 35.16
CA ARG A 389 -21.39 -15.15 34.69
C ARG A 389 -22.64 -15.45 33.85
N LEU A 390 -22.61 -16.52 33.03
CA LEU A 390 -23.73 -16.94 32.19
C LEU A 390 -24.88 -17.49 33.01
N ARG A 391 -24.56 -18.31 34.04
CA ARG A 391 -25.55 -18.86 34.97
C ARG A 391 -26.25 -17.76 35.77
N LEU A 392 -25.49 -16.79 36.30
CA LEU A 392 -26.05 -15.66 37.05
C LEU A 392 -26.98 -14.80 36.17
N GLN A 393 -26.58 -14.54 34.93
CA GLN A 393 -27.39 -13.79 33.98
C GLN A 393 -28.72 -14.52 33.68
N GLN A 394 -28.67 -15.82 33.40
CA GLN A 394 -29.85 -16.62 33.12
C GLN A 394 -30.81 -16.73 34.32
N GLN A 395 -30.27 -16.89 35.54
CA GLN A 395 -31.08 -16.92 36.74
C GLN A 395 -31.85 -15.61 37.00
N ARG A 396 -31.25 -14.47 36.67
CA ARG A 396 -31.90 -13.15 36.74
C ARG A 396 -33.00 -13.00 35.69
N THR A 397 -32.73 -13.38 34.46
CA THR A 397 -33.71 -13.32 33.37
C THR A 397 -34.91 -14.24 33.62
N ALA A 398 -34.71 -15.41 34.23
CA ALA A 398 -35.77 -16.32 34.57
C ALA A 398 -36.67 -15.81 35.72
N LYS A 399 -36.15 -14.96 36.62
CA LYS A 399 -36.92 -14.34 37.71
C LYS A 399 -37.74 -13.12 37.26
N GLN A 400 -37.51 -12.62 36.05
CA GLN A 400 -38.23 -11.49 35.45
C GLN A 400 -39.35 -11.93 34.49
N ARG A 401 -39.42 -13.23 34.20
CA ARG A 401 -40.57 -13.89 33.49
C ARG A 401 -41.49 -14.55 34.51
#